data_71dffca6394d9a6ee206cbe934ab2a09
#
_entry.id   71dffca6394d9a6ee206cbe934ab2a09
#
_cell.length_a   1.000
_cell.length_b   1.000
_cell.length_c   1.000
_cell.angle_alpha   90.00
_cell.angle_beta   90.00
_cell.angle_gamma   90.00
#
_symmetry.space_group_name_H-M   'P 1'
#
loop_
_entity.id
_entity.type
_entity.pdbx_description
1 polymer ?
#
loop_
_entity_poly.entity_id
_entity_poly.type
_entity_poly.pdbx_seq_one_letter_code
_entity_poly.pdbx_strand_id
1 'polypeptide(L)'
;MLDEMRVVHLCRHATAAPGDPDELRELTSAGVYQAQTLARRLAASPNRPSTVLTSPLVRARQTAEILAEETGAELKIEPLLAPGATAHELRRAVAGVVGAVATVGHQPDCSEIALALTGRDPGFAPGGTLEVELDG
;
A
#
# COMPACT_ATOMS: atom_id res chain seq x y z
N MET A 1 -26.05 -11.29 -11.01
CA MET A 1 -24.71 -10.70 -10.94
C MET A 1 -24.08 -10.98 -9.59
N LEU A 2 -22.96 -11.63 -9.61
CA LEU A 2 -22.25 -11.86 -8.37
C LEU A 2 -21.46 -10.63 -7.99
N ASP A 3 -21.48 -10.31 -6.70
CA ASP A 3 -20.60 -9.29 -6.18
C ASP A 3 -19.20 -9.82 -6.17
N GLU A 4 -18.29 -9.06 -6.72
CA GLU A 4 -16.89 -9.45 -6.72
C GLU A 4 -16.21 -8.88 -5.49
N MET A 5 -15.62 -9.76 -4.69
CA MET A 5 -14.76 -9.34 -3.61
C MET A 5 -13.43 -8.90 -4.20
N ARG A 6 -12.96 -7.75 -3.78
CA ARG A 6 -11.67 -7.24 -4.18
C ARG A 6 -10.68 -7.42 -3.04
N VAL A 7 -9.56 -8.06 -3.34
CA VAL A 7 -8.48 -8.20 -2.36
C VAL A 7 -7.58 -6.97 -2.44
N VAL A 8 -7.40 -6.32 -1.32
CA VAL A 8 -6.51 -5.17 -1.18
C VAL A 8 -5.46 -5.48 -0.13
N HIS A 9 -4.20 -5.33 -0.51
CA HIS A 9 -3.09 -5.38 0.45
C HIS A 9 -2.80 -3.95 0.88
N LEU A 10 -3.24 -3.58 2.09
CA LEU A 10 -2.92 -2.27 2.67
C LEU A 10 -1.48 -2.31 3.12
N CYS A 11 -0.64 -1.42 2.61
CA CYS A 11 0.79 -1.39 2.96
C CYS A 11 1.18 -0.01 3.46
N ARG A 12 1.95 0.01 4.55
CA ARG A 12 2.64 1.21 4.99
C ARG A 12 3.99 1.29 4.29
N HIS A 13 4.40 2.49 3.84
CA HIS A 13 5.74 2.65 3.27
C HIS A 13 6.81 2.21 4.26
N ALA A 14 7.98 1.82 3.73
CA ALA A 14 9.12 1.38 4.52
C ALA A 14 9.83 2.56 5.19
N THR A 15 10.79 2.26 6.06
CA THR A 15 11.51 3.28 6.85
C THR A 15 12.20 4.29 5.93
N ALA A 16 11.93 5.57 6.19
CA ALA A 16 12.51 6.68 5.44
C ALA A 16 13.46 7.49 6.31
N ALA A 17 14.50 8.04 5.68
CA ALA A 17 15.43 8.94 6.34
C ALA A 17 14.75 10.26 6.68
N PRO A 18 15.21 10.96 7.73
CA PRO A 18 14.75 12.33 7.96
C PRO A 18 15.19 13.21 6.81
N GLY A 19 14.50 14.32 6.63
CA GLY A 19 14.84 15.25 5.56
C GLY A 19 13.80 16.34 5.40
N ASP A 20 14.12 17.30 4.57
CA ASP A 20 13.30 18.47 4.31
C ASP A 20 13.45 18.87 2.85
N PRO A 21 12.34 19.02 2.11
CA PRO A 21 10.95 18.86 2.57
C PRO A 21 10.56 17.41 2.79
N ASP A 22 9.55 17.21 3.63
CA ASP A 22 9.09 15.87 4.00
C ASP A 22 8.75 14.99 2.80
N GLU A 23 8.14 15.57 1.76
CA GLU A 23 7.69 14.82 0.58
C GLU A 23 8.82 14.14 -0.19
N LEU A 24 10.06 14.63 -0.03
CA LEU A 24 11.22 14.13 -0.77
C LEU A 24 12.07 13.17 0.05
N ARG A 25 11.66 12.83 1.27
CA ARG A 25 12.41 11.89 2.11
C ARG A 25 12.47 10.51 1.44
N GLU A 26 13.67 9.96 1.36
CA GLU A 26 13.93 8.69 0.70
C GLU A 26 14.03 7.55 1.70
N LEU A 27 13.87 6.32 1.23
CA LEU A 27 14.06 5.14 2.07
C LEU A 27 15.50 5.05 2.56
N THR A 28 15.66 4.57 3.79
CA THR A 28 16.96 4.15 4.30
C THR A 28 17.33 2.78 3.73
N SER A 29 18.57 2.34 3.97
CA SER A 29 19.00 0.96 3.62
C SER A 29 18.09 -0.07 4.29
N ALA A 30 17.75 0.16 5.57
CA ALA A 30 16.82 -0.71 6.29
C ALA A 30 15.44 -0.70 5.63
N GLY A 31 14.98 0.48 5.17
CA GLY A 31 13.70 0.61 4.46
C GLY A 31 13.69 -0.16 3.16
N VAL A 32 14.75 -0.11 2.39
CA VAL A 32 14.87 -0.91 1.16
C VAL A 32 14.74 -2.39 1.47
N TYR A 33 15.42 -2.87 2.50
CA TYR A 33 15.32 -4.27 2.93
C TYR A 33 13.90 -4.64 3.34
N GLN A 34 13.23 -3.77 4.11
CA GLN A 34 11.83 -3.99 4.51
C GLN A 34 10.92 -4.10 3.29
N ALA A 35 11.10 -3.20 2.33
CA ALA A 35 10.29 -3.21 1.10
C ALA A 35 10.55 -4.48 0.27
N GLN A 36 11.78 -4.95 0.20
CA GLN A 36 12.12 -6.19 -0.49
C GLN A 36 11.48 -7.40 0.19
N THR A 37 11.46 -7.43 1.52
CA THR A 37 10.81 -8.50 2.29
C THR A 37 9.30 -8.50 2.03
N LEU A 38 8.67 -7.33 2.07
CA LEU A 38 7.26 -7.18 1.76
C LEU A 38 6.98 -7.63 0.32
N ALA A 39 7.82 -7.21 -0.63
CA ALA A 39 7.64 -7.56 -2.04
C ALA A 39 7.66 -9.07 -2.26
N ARG A 40 8.58 -9.78 -1.62
CA ARG A 40 8.65 -11.24 -1.72
C ARG A 40 7.40 -11.89 -1.11
N ARG A 41 6.92 -11.36 0.01
CA ARG A 41 5.70 -11.84 0.65
C ARG A 41 4.49 -11.69 -0.27
N LEU A 42 4.33 -10.53 -0.89
CA LEU A 42 3.21 -10.29 -1.82
C LEU A 42 3.33 -11.13 -3.09
N ALA A 43 4.54 -11.31 -3.60
CA ALA A 43 4.77 -12.13 -4.80
C ALA A 43 4.42 -13.60 -4.54
N ALA A 44 4.58 -14.08 -3.32
CA ALA A 44 4.29 -15.47 -2.94
C ALA A 44 2.83 -15.67 -2.52
N SER A 45 2.06 -14.59 -2.39
CA SER A 45 0.66 -14.65 -1.96
C SER A 45 -0.21 -15.31 -3.03
N PRO A 46 -1.21 -16.14 -2.63
CA PRO A 46 -2.22 -16.60 -3.58
C PRO A 46 -3.04 -15.44 -4.17
N ASN A 47 -3.03 -14.28 -3.52
CA ASN A 47 -3.67 -13.07 -4.01
C ASN A 47 -2.62 -12.04 -4.43
N ARG A 48 -1.64 -12.50 -5.21
CA ARG A 48 -0.58 -11.64 -5.71
C ARG A 48 -1.17 -10.42 -6.44
N PRO A 49 -0.75 -9.20 -6.08
CA PRO A 49 -1.33 -8.02 -6.71
C PRO A 49 -0.92 -7.90 -8.18
N SER A 50 -1.86 -7.48 -9.01
CA SER A 50 -1.62 -7.15 -10.40
C SER A 50 -1.40 -5.65 -10.60
N THR A 51 -1.73 -4.85 -9.60
CA THR A 51 -1.53 -3.40 -9.61
C THR A 51 -1.03 -2.97 -8.24
N VAL A 52 -0.09 -2.02 -8.23
CA VAL A 52 0.35 -1.32 -7.03
C VAL A 52 0.00 0.14 -7.19
N LEU A 53 -0.82 0.67 -6.28
CA LEU A 53 -1.16 2.08 -6.21
C LEU A 53 -0.36 2.71 -5.08
N THR A 54 0.22 3.86 -5.32
CA THR A 54 1.06 4.50 -4.29
C THR A 54 0.75 5.96 -4.09
N SER A 55 0.86 6.40 -2.83
CA SER A 55 0.95 7.81 -2.50
C SER A 55 2.04 8.49 -3.35
N PRO A 56 1.88 9.77 -3.68
CA PRO A 56 2.89 10.49 -4.46
C PRO A 56 4.19 10.82 -3.72
N LEU A 57 4.25 10.62 -2.39
CA LEU A 57 5.47 10.92 -1.64
C LEU A 57 6.60 9.95 -1.99
N VAL A 58 7.83 10.45 -2.04
CA VAL A 58 8.99 9.66 -2.51
C VAL A 58 9.15 8.35 -1.75
N ARG A 59 9.05 8.36 -0.41
CA ARG A 59 9.19 7.14 0.40
C ARG A 59 8.16 6.06 0.05
N ALA A 60 6.95 6.47 -0.28
CA ALA A 60 5.91 5.54 -0.69
C ALA A 60 6.17 5.03 -2.11
N ARG A 61 6.57 5.92 -3.01
CA ARG A 61 6.87 5.54 -4.39
C ARG A 61 8.03 4.58 -4.47
N GLN A 62 9.09 4.80 -3.69
CA GLN A 62 10.24 3.89 -3.67
C GLN A 62 9.85 2.52 -3.13
N THR A 63 9.03 2.47 -2.08
CA THR A 63 8.48 1.20 -1.58
C THR A 63 7.69 0.51 -2.70
N ALA A 64 6.79 1.25 -3.34
CA ALA A 64 5.91 0.70 -4.38
C ALA A 64 6.68 0.21 -5.60
N GLU A 65 7.75 0.90 -6.00
CA GLU A 65 8.60 0.47 -7.10
C GLU A 65 9.20 -0.91 -6.84
N ILE A 66 9.66 -1.13 -5.61
CA ILE A 66 10.22 -2.43 -5.21
C ILE A 66 9.13 -3.50 -5.25
N LEU A 67 7.91 -3.18 -4.76
CA LEU A 67 6.79 -4.12 -4.80
C LEU A 67 6.41 -4.49 -6.24
N ALA A 68 6.30 -3.49 -7.10
CA ALA A 68 5.91 -3.70 -8.49
C ALA A 68 6.93 -4.54 -9.25
N GLU A 69 8.22 -4.29 -9.02
CA GLU A 69 9.28 -5.05 -9.67
C GLU A 69 9.22 -6.54 -9.31
N GLU A 70 9.09 -6.85 -8.03
CA GLU A 70 9.08 -8.25 -7.57
C GLU A 70 7.81 -8.99 -7.94
N THR A 71 6.66 -8.31 -7.90
CA THR A 71 5.36 -8.94 -8.18
C THR A 71 5.02 -8.97 -9.66
N GLY A 72 5.66 -8.15 -10.48
CA GLY A 72 5.30 -7.96 -11.87
C GLY A 72 4.07 -7.07 -12.05
N ALA A 73 3.62 -6.39 -10.99
CA ALA A 73 2.43 -5.56 -11.02
C ALA A 73 2.66 -4.24 -11.77
N GLU A 74 1.58 -3.70 -12.31
CA GLU A 74 1.57 -2.36 -12.86
C GLU A 74 1.62 -1.34 -11.72
N LEU A 75 2.47 -0.32 -11.84
CA LEU A 75 2.63 0.72 -10.83
C LEU A 75 1.92 1.99 -11.26
N LYS A 76 1.10 2.54 -10.36
CA LYS A 76 0.41 3.81 -10.60
C LYS A 76 0.50 4.70 -9.37
N ILE A 77 0.77 5.99 -9.60
CA ILE A 77 0.70 6.99 -8.54
C ILE A 77 -0.77 7.37 -8.37
N GLU A 78 -1.25 7.34 -7.11
CA GLU A 78 -2.62 7.63 -6.78
C GLU A 78 -2.68 8.77 -5.75
N PRO A 79 -3.04 9.99 -6.18
CA PRO A 79 -3.11 11.13 -5.27
C PRO A 79 -4.05 10.95 -4.07
N LEU A 80 -5.08 10.10 -4.21
CA LEU A 80 -6.01 9.83 -3.11
C LEU A 80 -5.34 9.15 -1.91
N LEU A 81 -4.15 8.56 -2.12
CA LEU A 81 -3.39 7.89 -1.05
C LEU A 81 -2.37 8.80 -0.38
N ALA A 82 -2.32 10.09 -0.73
CA ALA A 82 -1.47 11.05 -0.04
C ALA A 82 -1.84 11.12 1.45
N PRO A 83 -0.93 11.63 2.32
CA PRO A 83 -1.22 11.70 3.75
C PRO A 83 -2.57 12.32 4.07
N GLY A 84 -3.31 11.67 4.97
CA GLY A 84 -4.68 12.04 5.29
C GLY A 84 -5.73 11.18 4.62
N ALA A 85 -5.33 10.17 3.84
CA ALA A 85 -6.28 9.29 3.16
C ALA A 85 -7.19 8.57 4.15
N THR A 86 -8.46 8.47 3.80
CA THR A 86 -9.49 7.78 4.58
C THR A 86 -9.91 6.50 3.87
N ALA A 87 -10.74 5.70 4.56
CA ALA A 87 -11.33 4.51 3.93
C ALA A 87 -12.13 4.87 2.68
N HIS A 88 -12.77 6.04 2.68
CA HIS A 88 -13.52 6.51 1.51
C HIS A 88 -12.59 6.74 0.31
N GLU A 89 -11.48 7.44 0.49
CA GLU A 89 -10.50 7.63 -0.56
C GLU A 89 -9.89 6.32 -1.02
N LEU A 90 -9.62 5.40 -0.10
CA LEU A 90 -9.11 4.09 -0.48
C LEU A 90 -10.08 3.36 -1.40
N ARG A 91 -11.37 3.34 -1.04
CA ARG A 91 -12.38 2.69 -1.88
C ARG A 91 -12.44 3.31 -3.26
N ARG A 92 -12.35 4.64 -3.34
CA ARG A 92 -12.32 5.34 -4.62
C ARG A 92 -11.08 4.98 -5.43
N ALA A 93 -9.93 4.91 -4.76
CA ALA A 93 -8.65 4.61 -5.43
C ALA A 93 -8.68 3.24 -6.09
N VAL A 94 -9.26 2.23 -5.43
CA VAL A 94 -9.24 0.85 -5.93
C VAL A 94 -10.44 0.50 -6.80
N ALA A 95 -11.44 1.38 -6.90
CA ALA A 95 -12.72 1.07 -7.55
C ALA A 95 -12.57 0.61 -9.00
N GLY A 96 -11.63 1.16 -9.75
CA GLY A 96 -11.44 0.82 -11.17
C GLY A 96 -10.38 -0.25 -11.41
N VAL A 97 -9.81 -0.82 -10.37
CA VAL A 97 -8.71 -1.78 -10.52
C VAL A 97 -9.27 -3.19 -10.66
N VAL A 98 -8.75 -3.95 -11.62
CA VAL A 98 -9.12 -5.35 -11.84
C VAL A 98 -8.11 -6.24 -11.12
N GLY A 99 -8.62 -7.27 -10.39
CA GLY A 99 -7.77 -8.20 -9.67
C GLY A 99 -7.31 -7.66 -8.32
N ALA A 100 -6.36 -8.35 -7.70
CA ALA A 100 -5.81 -7.95 -6.41
C ALA A 100 -4.94 -6.70 -6.58
N VAL A 101 -4.99 -5.83 -5.59
CA VAL A 101 -4.26 -4.55 -5.60
C VAL A 101 -3.52 -4.35 -4.30
N ALA A 102 -2.30 -3.81 -4.38
CA ALA A 102 -1.58 -3.34 -3.20
C ALA A 102 -1.62 -1.81 -3.20
N THR A 103 -1.86 -1.23 -2.03
CA THR A 103 -1.84 0.23 -1.86
C THR A 103 -0.73 0.58 -0.89
N VAL A 104 0.07 1.57 -1.23
CA VAL A 104 1.18 2.03 -0.37
C VAL A 104 0.85 3.42 0.15
N GLY A 105 0.72 3.53 1.45
CA GLY A 105 0.33 4.77 2.11
C GLY A 105 1.11 5.01 3.39
N HIS A 106 0.50 5.74 4.30
CA HIS A 106 1.14 6.33 5.47
C HIS A 106 0.42 5.95 6.76
N GLN A 107 1.06 6.18 7.90
CA GLN A 107 0.43 6.16 9.20
C GLN A 107 0.13 7.61 9.64
N PRO A 108 -0.97 7.83 10.37
CA PRO A 108 -1.90 6.83 10.93
C PRO A 108 -2.96 6.32 9.96
N ASP A 109 -2.91 6.71 8.69
CA ASP A 109 -3.95 6.40 7.71
C ASP A 109 -4.19 4.90 7.56
N CYS A 110 -3.13 4.10 7.46
CA CYS A 110 -3.28 2.65 7.31
C CYS A 110 -4.06 2.03 8.47
N SER A 111 -3.75 2.43 9.70
CA SER A 111 -4.45 1.94 10.88
C SER A 111 -5.91 2.39 10.90
N GLU A 112 -6.17 3.64 10.56
CA GLU A 112 -7.54 4.17 10.55
C GLU A 112 -8.38 3.52 9.45
N ILE A 113 -7.78 3.30 8.29
CA ILE A 113 -8.44 2.62 7.18
C ILE A 113 -8.74 1.16 7.56
N ALA A 114 -7.77 0.45 8.13
CA ALA A 114 -7.96 -0.92 8.57
C ALA A 114 -9.10 -1.02 9.59
N LEU A 115 -9.12 -0.10 10.57
CA LEU A 115 -10.16 -0.06 11.58
C LEU A 115 -11.53 0.16 10.95
N ALA A 116 -11.64 1.10 10.02
CA ALA A 116 -12.90 1.41 9.34
C ALA A 116 -13.40 0.24 8.50
N LEU A 117 -12.50 -0.51 7.85
CA LEU A 117 -12.88 -1.58 6.94
C LEU A 117 -13.11 -2.92 7.64
N THR A 118 -12.39 -3.19 8.72
CA THR A 118 -12.40 -4.51 9.36
C THR A 118 -12.82 -4.52 10.82
N GLY A 119 -12.94 -3.35 11.45
CA GLY A 119 -13.19 -3.24 12.88
C GLY A 119 -11.96 -3.47 13.73
N ARG A 120 -10.78 -3.65 13.13
CA ARG A 120 -9.54 -3.92 13.84
C ARG A 120 -8.41 -3.05 13.32
N ASP A 121 -7.51 -2.68 14.22
CA ASP A 121 -6.25 -2.04 13.89
C ASP A 121 -5.12 -2.97 14.31
N PRO A 122 -4.45 -3.64 13.36
CA PRO A 122 -3.34 -4.55 13.70
C PRO A 122 -2.07 -3.80 14.04
N GLY A 123 -2.04 -2.47 13.79
CA GLY A 123 -0.81 -1.71 13.80
C GLY A 123 0.02 -2.00 12.55
N PHE A 124 0.66 -0.95 12.02
CA PHE A 124 1.51 -1.10 10.83
C PHE A 124 2.91 -0.61 11.16
N ALA A 125 3.84 -1.55 11.27
CA ALA A 125 5.26 -1.21 11.26
C ALA A 125 5.65 -0.71 9.87
N PRO A 126 6.77 0.00 9.72
CA PRO A 126 7.25 0.37 8.38
C PRO A 126 7.41 -0.88 7.49
N GLY A 127 6.83 -0.83 6.30
CA GLY A 127 6.77 -1.99 5.42
C GLY A 127 5.76 -3.05 5.83
N GLY A 128 4.91 -2.75 6.80
CA GLY A 128 3.85 -3.66 7.23
C GLY A 128 2.69 -3.70 6.27
N THR A 129 1.91 -4.78 6.32
CA THR A 129 0.78 -4.99 5.41
C THR A 129 -0.36 -5.73 6.10
N LEU A 130 -1.55 -5.48 5.59
CA LEU A 130 -2.76 -6.22 5.97
C LEU A 130 -3.58 -6.50 4.72
N GLU A 131 -3.92 -7.76 4.52
CA GLU A 131 -4.80 -8.15 3.42
C GLU A 131 -6.26 -7.99 3.86
N VAL A 132 -7.04 -7.25 3.08
CA VAL A 132 -8.47 -7.05 3.34
C VAL A 132 -9.27 -7.38 2.09
N GLU A 133 -10.54 -7.74 2.28
CA GLU A 133 -11.46 -7.97 1.18
C GLU A 133 -12.52 -6.87 1.20
N LEU A 134 -12.77 -6.28 0.04
CA LEU A 134 -13.78 -5.24 -0.12
C LEU A 134 -14.85 -5.71 -1.10
N ASP A 135 -16.08 -5.36 -0.79
CA ASP A 135 -17.18 -5.52 -1.74
C ASP A 135 -16.96 -4.56 -2.91
N GLY A 136 -17.19 -5.04 -4.08
CA GLY A 136 -16.95 -4.37 -5.34
C GLY A 136 -17.69 -3.05 -5.60
#